data_26f2b8dc11f8a80e1b4a065a230c38b8
#
_entry.id   26f2b8dc11f8a80e1b4a065a230c38b8
#
_cell.length_a   1.000
_cell.length_b   1.000
_cell.length_c   1.000
_cell.angle_alpha   90.00
_cell.angle_beta   90.00
_cell.angle_gamma   90.00
#
_symmetry.space_group_name_H-M   'P 1'
#
loop_
_entity.id
_entity.type
_entity.pdbx_description
1 polymer ?
#
loop_
_entity_poly.entity_id
_entity_poly.type
_entity_poly.pdbx_seq_one_letter_code
_entity_poly.pdbx_strand_id
1 'polypeptide(L)'
;MMGLKFAARSTPRLQPLLWRPFSGTSFTSKSKAKNSTEVEEINPSAILKDVDKQFQSVLDKYKKKITEIKMGKADPQIFNKLKVKVENGTVLFTDIAQTTLKGKFLNITVFDPKNSKRIISAILGANLNLNAEEDPKNPQLLRVALPNTTKDLKEKQAKELKENFNIFKASSASIRAQFLKDLKKVEGSADVLKKLLQDIEKTHKNYTEKLTHAYKEAEKSLK
;
A
#
# COMPACT_ATOMS: atom_id res chain seq x y z
N MET A 1 63.90 -19.03 8.36
CA MET A 1 63.60 -20.42 8.73
C MET A 1 62.51 -20.44 9.78
N MET A 2 61.28 -20.68 9.38
CA MET A 2 60.17 -20.91 10.32
C MET A 2 59.33 -22.05 9.75
N GLY A 3 59.36 -23.20 10.47
CA GLY A 3 58.73 -24.44 10.06
C GLY A 3 57.23 -24.47 10.32
N LEU A 4 56.49 -24.81 9.30
CA LEU A 4 55.03 -25.08 9.35
C LEU A 4 54.80 -26.50 9.89
N LYS A 5 54.15 -26.60 11.06
CA LYS A 5 53.68 -27.88 11.60
C LYS A 5 52.32 -28.23 11.00
N PHE A 6 52.31 -29.34 10.24
CA PHE A 6 51.06 -29.97 9.78
C PHE A 6 50.40 -30.75 10.92
N ALA A 7 49.18 -30.44 11.24
CA ALA A 7 48.35 -31.21 12.17
C ALA A 7 47.63 -32.33 11.39
N ALA A 8 47.86 -33.57 11.80
CA ALA A 8 47.24 -34.77 11.25
C ALA A 8 45.76 -34.86 11.60
N ARG A 9 44.89 -35.03 10.59
CA ARG A 9 43.46 -35.33 10.74
C ARG A 9 43.31 -36.83 11.05
N SER A 10 42.69 -37.13 12.18
CA SER A 10 42.27 -38.46 12.58
C SER A 10 40.98 -38.87 11.82
N THR A 11 41.03 -39.99 11.12
CA THR A 11 39.88 -40.63 10.46
C THR A 11 39.04 -41.41 11.48
N PRO A 12 37.71 -41.31 11.45
CA PRO A 12 36.87 -42.15 12.32
C PRO A 12 36.78 -43.58 11.75
N ARG A 13 36.98 -44.54 12.66
CA ARG A 13 36.92 -45.97 12.46
C ARG A 13 35.51 -46.44 12.25
N LEU A 14 35.20 -47.04 11.09
CA LEU A 14 33.95 -47.72 10.80
C LEU A 14 33.80 -48.98 11.63
N GLN A 15 32.74 -49.10 12.42
CA GLN A 15 32.35 -50.33 13.12
C GLN A 15 31.47 -51.19 12.21
N PRO A 16 31.60 -52.53 12.22
CA PRO A 16 30.79 -53.42 11.37
C PRO A 16 29.35 -53.56 11.95
N LEU A 17 28.38 -53.39 11.06
CA LEU A 17 26.96 -53.63 11.31
C LEU A 17 26.72 -55.13 11.55
N LEU A 18 26.29 -55.48 12.76
CA LEU A 18 25.80 -56.81 13.12
C LEU A 18 24.43 -57.02 12.47
N TRP A 19 24.36 -58.01 11.61
CA TRP A 19 23.14 -58.45 10.93
C TRP A 19 22.24 -59.17 11.93
N ARG A 20 21.03 -58.66 12.17
CA ARG A 20 19.99 -59.33 12.93
C ARG A 20 19.05 -60.06 11.97
N PRO A 21 18.70 -61.32 12.21
CA PRO A 21 17.80 -62.04 11.34
C PRO A 21 16.34 -61.57 11.52
N PHE A 22 15.67 -61.48 10.44
CA PHE A 22 14.25 -61.17 10.29
C PHE A 22 13.43 -62.36 10.82
N SER A 23 12.61 -62.16 11.86
CA SER A 23 11.58 -63.12 12.21
C SER A 23 10.20 -62.46 12.04
N GLY A 24 9.45 -63.07 11.13
CA GLY A 24 8.01 -63.32 11.21
C GLY A 24 7.04 -62.14 11.20
N THR A 25 6.56 -61.76 10.05
CA THR A 25 5.14 -61.68 9.65
C THR A 25 4.10 -61.26 10.63
N SER A 26 3.54 -60.12 10.44
CA SER A 26 2.10 -59.92 10.41
C SER A 26 1.76 -58.87 9.38
N PHE A 27 1.04 -59.34 8.34
CA PHE A 27 0.48 -58.53 7.28
C PHE A 27 -0.72 -57.80 7.85
N THR A 28 -0.51 -56.68 8.50
CA THR A 28 -1.58 -55.74 8.81
C THR A 28 -1.81 -54.91 7.57
N SER A 29 -2.90 -55.16 6.90
CA SER A 29 -3.41 -54.35 5.78
C SER A 29 -3.50 -52.90 6.29
N LYS A 30 -2.59 -52.07 5.80
CA LYS A 30 -2.60 -50.62 6.02
C LYS A 30 -3.85 -50.10 5.32
N SER A 31 -4.92 -49.98 6.08
CA SER A 31 -6.09 -49.22 5.65
C SER A 31 -5.59 -47.86 5.21
N LYS A 32 -5.77 -47.58 3.91
CA LYS A 32 -5.52 -46.29 3.32
C LYS A 32 -6.36 -45.28 4.10
N ALA A 33 -5.71 -44.58 5.03
CA ALA A 33 -6.35 -43.43 5.67
C ALA A 33 -6.74 -42.50 4.49
N LYS A 34 -8.03 -42.48 4.17
CA LYS A 34 -8.64 -41.41 3.44
C LYS A 34 -8.26 -40.15 4.22
N ASN A 35 -7.37 -39.33 3.66
CA ASN A 35 -7.33 -37.93 4.02
C ASN A 35 -8.77 -37.44 3.84
N SER A 36 -9.49 -37.35 4.93
CA SER A 36 -10.66 -36.50 4.99
C SER A 36 -10.11 -35.09 4.80
N THR A 37 -10.05 -34.66 3.56
CA THR A 37 -10.04 -33.25 3.23
C THR A 37 -11.27 -32.70 3.95
N GLU A 38 -11.08 -31.99 5.04
CA GLU A 38 -12.13 -31.18 5.61
C GLU A 38 -12.65 -30.34 4.47
N VAL A 39 -13.83 -30.67 4.00
CA VAL A 39 -14.58 -29.85 3.05
C VAL A 39 -14.97 -28.64 3.90
N GLU A 40 -14.16 -27.58 3.82
CA GLU A 40 -14.52 -26.28 4.39
C GLU A 40 -15.89 -25.93 3.82
N GLU A 41 -16.91 -25.98 4.64
CA GLU A 41 -18.27 -25.58 4.26
C GLU A 41 -18.17 -24.15 3.74
N ILE A 42 -18.47 -24.01 2.45
CA ILE A 42 -18.44 -22.69 1.78
C ILE A 42 -19.45 -21.81 2.50
N ASN A 43 -18.96 -20.82 3.21
CA ASN A 43 -19.83 -19.79 3.74
C ASN A 43 -19.95 -18.66 2.70
N PRO A 44 -21.03 -18.66 1.84
CA PRO A 44 -21.16 -17.72 0.74
C PRO A 44 -21.14 -16.26 1.21
N SER A 45 -21.68 -16.01 2.39
CA SER A 45 -21.74 -14.68 2.98
C SER A 45 -20.37 -14.15 3.44
N ALA A 46 -19.46 -15.03 3.87
CA ALA A 46 -18.10 -14.65 4.24
C ALA A 46 -17.30 -14.26 2.98
N ILE A 47 -17.39 -15.04 1.92
CA ILE A 47 -16.72 -14.77 0.64
C ILE A 47 -17.19 -13.43 0.06
N LEU A 48 -18.49 -13.16 0.03
CA LEU A 48 -19.03 -11.89 -0.46
C LEU A 48 -18.54 -10.70 0.36
N LYS A 49 -18.47 -10.83 1.69
CA LYS A 49 -17.91 -9.78 2.55
C LYS A 49 -16.45 -9.50 2.27
N ASP A 50 -15.66 -10.53 2.00
CA ASP A 50 -14.23 -10.37 1.69
C ASP A 50 -14.02 -9.75 0.30
N VAL A 51 -14.85 -10.13 -0.68
CA VAL A 51 -14.92 -9.50 -2.01
C VAL A 51 -15.24 -8.02 -1.86
N ASP A 52 -16.29 -7.68 -1.10
CA ASP A 52 -16.67 -6.29 -0.86
C ASP A 52 -15.57 -5.49 -0.17
N LYS A 53 -14.94 -6.03 0.87
CA LYS A 53 -13.81 -5.37 1.55
C LYS A 53 -12.65 -5.07 0.60
N GLN A 54 -12.30 -6.02 -0.27
CA GLN A 54 -11.21 -5.81 -1.22
C GLN A 54 -11.56 -4.74 -2.25
N PHE A 55 -12.76 -4.75 -2.83
CA PHE A 55 -13.20 -3.72 -3.75
C PHE A 55 -13.32 -2.35 -3.06
N GLN A 56 -13.80 -2.31 -1.84
CA GLN A 56 -13.86 -1.08 -1.05
C GLN A 56 -12.45 -0.50 -0.82
N SER A 57 -11.50 -1.35 -0.43
CA SER A 57 -10.09 -0.95 -0.26
C SER A 57 -9.49 -0.34 -1.54
N VAL A 58 -9.79 -0.92 -2.71
CA VAL A 58 -9.36 -0.38 -4.01
C VAL A 58 -9.98 0.99 -4.27
N LEU A 59 -11.29 1.13 -4.02
CA LEU A 59 -12.00 2.39 -4.21
C LEU A 59 -11.48 3.48 -3.28
N ASP A 60 -11.21 3.17 -2.02
CA ASP A 60 -10.68 4.13 -1.05
C ASP A 60 -9.24 4.55 -1.40
N LYS A 61 -8.40 3.61 -1.84
CA LYS A 61 -7.06 3.93 -2.37
C LYS A 61 -7.15 4.84 -3.60
N TYR A 62 -8.10 4.58 -4.50
CA TYR A 62 -8.30 5.43 -5.67
C TYR A 62 -8.77 6.84 -5.29
N LYS A 63 -9.72 6.97 -4.36
CA LYS A 63 -10.16 8.28 -3.84
C LYS A 63 -9.00 9.06 -3.22
N LYS A 64 -8.14 8.41 -2.43
CA LYS A 64 -6.94 9.04 -1.88
C LYS A 64 -6.00 9.52 -3.00
N LYS A 65 -5.79 8.71 -4.02
CA LYS A 65 -4.96 9.11 -5.18
C LYS A 65 -5.56 10.28 -5.95
N ILE A 66 -6.88 10.32 -6.13
CA ILE A 66 -7.55 11.48 -6.74
C ILE A 66 -7.28 12.75 -5.93
N THR A 67 -7.39 12.70 -4.60
CA THR A 67 -7.12 13.87 -3.75
C THR A 67 -5.65 14.30 -3.82
N GLU A 68 -4.71 13.38 -3.82
CA GLU A 68 -3.27 13.66 -4.01
C GLU A 68 -3.02 14.35 -5.36
N ILE A 69 -3.59 13.85 -6.46
CA ILE A 69 -3.43 14.43 -7.80
C ILE A 69 -4.06 15.83 -7.87
N LYS A 70 -5.26 16.01 -7.32
CA LYS A 70 -5.95 17.31 -7.28
C LYS A 70 -5.18 18.35 -6.47
N MET A 71 -4.68 17.96 -5.31
CA MET A 71 -3.91 18.85 -4.45
C MET A 71 -2.53 19.14 -5.04
N GLY A 72 -1.88 18.14 -5.65
CA GLY A 72 -0.55 18.29 -6.24
C GLY A 72 0.43 18.93 -5.26
N LYS A 73 0.97 20.11 -5.61
CA LYS A 73 1.86 20.89 -4.72
C LYS A 73 1.13 21.56 -3.55
N ALA A 74 -0.20 21.56 -3.55
CA ALA A 74 -1.03 22.12 -2.48
C ALA A 74 -1.31 21.10 -1.35
N ASP A 75 -0.72 19.91 -1.40
CA ASP A 75 -0.87 18.93 -0.35
C ASP A 75 -0.14 19.38 0.92
N PRO A 76 -0.86 19.57 2.05
CA PRO A 76 -0.22 19.92 3.33
C PRO A 76 0.79 18.86 3.79
N GLN A 77 0.66 17.62 3.33
CA GLN A 77 1.53 16.51 3.72
C GLN A 77 2.90 16.52 3.02
N ILE A 78 3.11 17.43 2.05
CA ILE A 78 4.37 17.51 1.30
C ILE A 78 5.57 17.76 2.21
N PHE A 79 5.36 18.45 3.34
CA PHE A 79 6.38 18.77 4.31
C PHE A 79 6.59 17.69 5.39
N ASN A 80 5.66 16.72 5.55
CA ASN A 80 5.73 15.73 6.63
C ASN A 80 7.03 14.90 6.63
N LYS A 81 7.57 14.66 5.43
CA LYS A 81 8.82 13.88 5.26
C LYS A 81 10.09 14.74 5.34
N LEU A 82 9.94 16.05 5.53
CA LEU A 82 11.06 16.97 5.55
C LEU A 82 11.85 16.81 6.85
N LYS A 83 13.16 16.73 6.73
CA LYS A 83 14.08 16.72 7.89
C LYS A 83 14.59 18.13 8.13
N VAL A 84 14.35 18.66 9.32
CA VAL A 84 14.78 20.00 9.73
C VAL A 84 15.93 19.90 10.71
N LYS A 85 17.00 20.65 10.47
CA LYS A 85 18.14 20.75 11.39
C LYS A 85 17.80 21.74 12.50
N VAL A 86 17.63 21.22 13.72
CA VAL A 86 17.43 21.99 14.96
C VAL A 86 18.75 21.99 15.77
N GLU A 87 18.86 22.81 16.79
CA GLU A 87 20.08 22.88 17.63
C GLU A 87 20.51 21.51 18.19
N ASN A 88 19.53 20.69 18.56
CA ASN A 88 19.74 19.38 19.18
C ASN A 88 19.84 18.22 18.20
N GLY A 89 19.90 18.48 16.87
CA GLY A 89 19.98 17.43 15.86
C GLY A 89 19.00 17.61 14.69
N THR A 90 18.73 16.52 13.99
CA THR A 90 17.78 16.52 12.87
C THR A 90 16.46 15.91 13.33
N VAL A 91 15.36 16.66 13.19
CA VAL A 91 14.00 16.29 13.62
C VAL A 91 13.07 16.26 12.41
N LEU A 92 12.00 15.50 12.49
CA LEU A 92 10.96 15.54 11.44
C LEU A 92 10.16 16.84 11.53
N PHE A 93 9.72 17.33 10.38
CA PHE A 93 8.90 18.53 10.31
C PHE A 93 7.62 18.43 11.17
N THR A 94 6.98 17.26 11.20
CA THR A 94 5.76 17.00 11.98
C THR A 94 5.90 17.23 13.47
N ASP A 95 7.13 17.12 14.00
CA ASP A 95 7.41 17.24 15.44
C ASP A 95 7.56 18.70 15.87
N ILE A 96 7.82 19.60 14.90
CA ILE A 96 8.11 21.03 15.17
C ILE A 96 7.10 21.99 14.54
N ALA A 97 6.28 21.52 13.57
CA ALA A 97 5.32 22.35 12.88
C ALA A 97 4.15 21.55 12.34
N GLN A 98 3.02 22.23 12.13
CA GLN A 98 1.82 21.71 11.50
C GLN A 98 1.46 22.54 10.27
N THR A 99 1.08 21.87 9.17
CA THR A 99 0.67 22.54 7.94
C THR A 99 -0.84 22.49 7.76
N THR A 100 -1.45 23.63 7.41
CA THR A 100 -2.87 23.74 7.08
C THR A 100 -3.04 24.46 5.76
N LEU A 101 -3.98 24.00 4.93
CA LEU A 101 -4.31 24.66 3.67
C LEU A 101 -5.36 25.76 3.92
N LYS A 102 -5.05 27.00 3.58
CA LYS A 102 -6.00 28.14 3.59
C LYS A 102 -6.05 28.81 2.22
N GLY A 103 -7.02 28.41 1.40
CA GLY A 103 -7.18 28.96 0.04
C GLY A 103 -6.00 28.67 -0.86
N LYS A 104 -5.26 29.69 -1.26
CA LYS A 104 -4.07 29.58 -2.13
C LYS A 104 -2.75 29.57 -1.36
N PHE A 105 -2.81 29.48 -0.03
CA PHE A 105 -1.64 29.46 0.84
C PHE A 105 -1.60 28.21 1.70
N LEU A 106 -0.42 27.64 1.87
CA LEU A 106 -0.16 26.70 2.92
C LEU A 106 0.34 27.46 4.14
N ASN A 107 -0.42 27.42 5.20
CA ASN A 107 -0.06 28.02 6.47
C ASN A 107 0.64 26.97 7.32
N ILE A 108 1.86 27.25 7.73
CA ILE A 108 2.66 26.40 8.61
C ILE A 108 2.68 27.08 9.98
N THR A 109 2.11 26.42 10.97
CA THR A 109 2.16 26.86 12.37
C THR A 109 3.35 26.17 13.03
N VAL A 110 4.32 26.95 13.45
CA VAL A 110 5.54 26.49 14.11
C VAL A 110 5.31 26.47 15.62
N PHE A 111 5.66 25.38 16.30
CA PHE A 111 5.45 25.27 17.75
C PHE A 111 6.42 26.15 18.54
N ASP A 112 7.67 26.30 18.07
CA ASP A 112 8.67 27.15 18.68
C ASP A 112 9.18 28.20 17.68
N PRO A 113 8.98 29.51 17.92
CA PRO A 113 9.36 30.58 16.99
C PRO A 113 10.85 30.58 16.63
N LYS A 114 11.73 30.04 17.48
CA LYS A 114 13.18 29.92 17.19
C LYS A 114 13.46 29.01 15.98
N ASN A 115 12.56 28.10 15.66
CA ASN A 115 12.72 27.16 14.57
C ASN A 115 12.18 27.67 13.23
N SER A 116 11.50 28.84 13.18
CA SER A 116 10.89 29.40 11.96
C SER A 116 11.91 29.53 10.83
N LYS A 117 13.06 30.18 11.09
CA LYS A 117 14.12 30.36 10.09
C LYS A 117 14.72 29.04 9.59
N ARG A 118 14.83 28.04 10.48
CA ARG A 118 15.34 26.71 10.15
C ARG A 118 14.38 25.94 9.26
N ILE A 119 13.09 26.08 9.51
CA ILE A 119 12.02 25.48 8.67
C ILE A 119 12.04 26.15 7.29
N ILE A 120 12.16 27.47 7.19
CA ILE A 120 12.29 28.19 5.91
C ILE A 120 13.49 27.67 5.13
N SER A 121 14.65 27.55 5.75
CA SER A 121 15.87 27.04 5.13
C SER A 121 15.70 25.57 4.68
N ALA A 122 15.00 24.75 5.45
CA ALA A 122 14.74 23.36 5.09
C ALA A 122 13.76 23.23 3.90
N ILE A 123 12.73 24.08 3.82
CA ILE A 123 11.79 24.13 2.69
C ILE A 123 12.51 24.58 1.43
N LEU A 124 13.35 25.59 1.49
CA LEU A 124 14.16 26.05 0.35
C LEU A 124 15.14 24.96 -0.11
N GLY A 125 15.79 24.27 0.82
CA GLY A 125 16.72 23.18 0.51
C GLY A 125 16.05 21.92 -0.05
N ALA A 126 14.75 21.76 0.13
CA ALA A 126 14.00 20.61 -0.38
C ALA A 126 13.68 20.70 -1.89
N ASN A 127 14.04 21.79 -2.60
CA ASN A 127 13.80 22.02 -4.02
C ASN A 127 12.33 21.83 -4.48
N LEU A 128 11.40 22.16 -3.58
CA LEU A 128 9.96 22.04 -3.87
C LEU A 128 9.44 23.21 -4.73
N ASN A 129 10.29 24.21 -5.03
CA ASN A 129 9.91 25.49 -5.67
C ASN A 129 8.78 26.19 -4.90
N LEU A 130 8.83 26.12 -3.58
CA LEU A 130 7.92 26.77 -2.65
C LEU A 130 8.73 27.69 -1.74
N ASN A 131 8.29 28.95 -1.60
CA ASN A 131 8.91 29.92 -0.70
C ASN A 131 8.01 30.11 0.52
N ALA A 132 8.60 29.94 1.69
CA ALA A 132 7.93 30.22 2.95
C ALA A 132 8.31 31.62 3.45
N GLU A 133 7.32 32.43 3.77
CA GLU A 133 7.48 33.79 4.30
C GLU A 133 6.90 33.85 5.72
N GLU A 134 7.56 34.56 6.61
CA GLU A 134 7.05 34.81 7.97
C GLU A 134 5.87 35.80 7.91
N ASP A 135 4.80 35.53 8.65
CA ASP A 135 3.72 36.51 8.79
C ASP A 135 4.19 37.67 9.70
N PRO A 136 4.11 38.91 9.21
CA PRO A 136 4.53 40.09 10.00
C PRO A 136 3.83 40.22 11.37
N LYS A 137 2.64 39.61 11.49
CA LYS A 137 1.86 39.69 12.72
C LYS A 137 2.15 38.57 13.71
N ASN A 138 2.59 37.39 13.21
CA ASN A 138 2.80 36.21 14.02
C ASN A 138 4.08 35.48 13.59
N PRO A 139 5.19 35.55 14.36
CA PRO A 139 6.44 34.89 13.98
C PRO A 139 6.36 33.35 14.01
N GLN A 140 5.30 32.80 14.57
CA GLN A 140 5.02 31.36 14.57
C GLN A 140 4.26 30.89 13.31
N LEU A 141 3.77 31.84 12.48
CA LEU A 141 3.00 31.52 11.29
C LEU A 141 3.85 31.79 10.05
N LEU A 142 4.14 30.73 9.30
CA LEU A 142 4.77 30.83 8.01
C LEU A 142 3.71 30.64 6.91
N ARG A 143 3.75 31.49 5.90
CA ARG A 143 2.88 31.42 4.72
C ARG A 143 3.69 30.95 3.52
N VAL A 144 3.21 29.92 2.87
CA VAL A 144 3.78 29.42 1.62
C VAL A 144 2.79 29.69 0.50
N ALA A 145 3.15 30.55 -0.43
CA ALA A 145 2.32 30.82 -1.60
C ALA A 145 2.36 29.61 -2.55
N LEU A 146 1.17 29.12 -2.93
CA LEU A 146 1.06 28.06 -3.91
C LEU A 146 1.15 28.66 -5.32
N PRO A 147 1.93 28.06 -6.23
CA PRO A 147 1.98 28.52 -7.62
C PRO A 147 0.60 28.32 -8.26
N ASN A 148 0.20 29.27 -9.09
CA ASN A 148 -1.04 29.13 -9.85
C ASN A 148 -0.95 27.91 -10.77
N THR A 149 -2.05 27.18 -10.89
CA THR A 149 -2.14 26.03 -11.78
C THR A 149 -2.07 26.52 -13.24
N THR A 150 -0.99 26.19 -13.92
CA THR A 150 -0.84 26.46 -15.36
C THR A 150 -1.63 25.42 -16.18
N LYS A 151 -1.93 25.72 -17.45
CA LYS A 151 -2.59 24.77 -18.35
C LYS A 151 -1.79 23.46 -18.47
N ASP A 152 -0.48 23.55 -18.57
CA ASP A 152 0.42 22.38 -18.65
C ASP A 152 0.34 21.47 -17.39
N LEU A 153 0.20 22.08 -16.22
CA LEU A 153 0.01 21.32 -14.97
C LEU A 153 -1.34 20.61 -14.94
N LYS A 154 -2.41 21.27 -15.39
CA LYS A 154 -3.73 20.65 -15.52
C LYS A 154 -3.72 19.48 -16.50
N GLU A 155 -3.04 19.61 -17.63
CA GLU A 155 -2.90 18.52 -18.59
C GLU A 155 -2.11 17.34 -18.02
N LYS A 156 -1.03 17.60 -17.30
CA LYS A 156 -0.26 16.55 -16.59
C LYS A 156 -1.12 15.84 -15.56
N GLN A 157 -1.86 16.59 -14.74
CA GLN A 157 -2.79 16.02 -13.77
C GLN A 157 -3.89 15.20 -14.44
N ALA A 158 -4.43 15.64 -15.57
CA ALA A 158 -5.45 14.89 -16.31
C ALA A 158 -4.89 13.57 -16.88
N LYS A 159 -3.65 13.59 -17.41
CA LYS A 159 -2.97 12.37 -17.86
C LYS A 159 -2.73 11.40 -16.71
N GLU A 160 -2.18 11.87 -15.60
CA GLU A 160 -1.93 11.07 -14.41
C GLU A 160 -3.23 10.49 -13.84
N LEU A 161 -4.31 11.26 -13.80
CA LEU A 161 -5.63 10.79 -13.37
C LEU A 161 -6.14 9.63 -14.25
N LYS A 162 -5.96 9.73 -15.58
CA LYS A 162 -6.36 8.69 -16.54
C LYS A 162 -5.51 7.42 -16.39
N GLU A 163 -4.20 7.56 -16.20
CA GLU A 163 -3.29 6.44 -15.96
C GLU A 163 -3.65 5.70 -14.66
N ASN A 164 -3.84 6.44 -13.59
CA ASN A 164 -4.27 5.87 -12.31
C ASN A 164 -5.64 5.18 -12.42
N PHE A 165 -6.60 5.78 -13.13
CA PHE A 165 -7.89 5.12 -13.39
C PHE A 165 -7.73 3.76 -14.06
N ASN A 166 -6.86 3.66 -15.09
CA ASN A 166 -6.59 2.39 -15.76
C ASN A 166 -5.95 1.36 -14.83
N ILE A 167 -5.00 1.78 -13.98
CA ILE A 167 -4.34 0.91 -13.00
C ILE A 167 -5.37 0.36 -11.99
N PHE A 168 -6.22 1.21 -11.43
CA PHE A 168 -7.22 0.77 -10.45
C PHE A 168 -8.34 -0.07 -11.09
N LYS A 169 -8.71 0.19 -12.34
CA LYS A 169 -9.62 -0.64 -13.12
C LYS A 169 -9.02 -2.02 -13.36
N ALA A 170 -7.75 -2.11 -13.74
CA ALA A 170 -7.03 -3.37 -13.91
C ALA A 170 -6.89 -4.13 -12.56
N SER A 171 -6.61 -3.44 -11.47
CA SER A 171 -6.57 -4.02 -10.13
C SER A 171 -7.94 -4.63 -9.72
N SER A 172 -9.03 -3.93 -9.99
CA SER A 172 -10.39 -4.44 -9.77
C SER A 172 -10.67 -5.71 -10.60
N ALA A 173 -10.25 -5.73 -11.87
CA ALA A 173 -10.39 -6.91 -12.72
C ALA A 173 -9.53 -8.09 -12.23
N SER A 174 -8.34 -7.83 -11.72
CA SER A 174 -7.44 -8.84 -11.13
C SER A 174 -8.06 -9.48 -9.89
N ILE A 175 -8.62 -8.68 -9.00
CA ILE A 175 -9.34 -9.18 -7.80
C ILE A 175 -10.49 -10.09 -8.22
N ARG A 176 -11.32 -9.65 -9.17
CA ARG A 176 -12.40 -10.49 -9.73
C ARG A 176 -11.86 -11.82 -10.26
N ALA A 177 -10.78 -11.78 -11.07
CA ALA A 177 -10.19 -12.98 -11.65
C ALA A 177 -9.65 -13.95 -10.59
N GLN A 178 -9.09 -13.42 -9.49
CA GLN A 178 -8.59 -14.20 -8.37
C GLN A 178 -9.74 -14.95 -7.68
N PHE A 179 -10.81 -14.24 -7.30
CA PHE A 179 -11.96 -14.87 -6.67
C PHE A 179 -12.63 -15.91 -7.57
N LEU A 180 -12.71 -15.66 -8.88
CA LEU A 180 -13.23 -16.64 -9.83
C LEU A 180 -12.36 -17.90 -9.93
N LYS A 181 -11.02 -17.77 -9.80
CA LYS A 181 -10.12 -18.93 -9.74
C LYS A 181 -10.27 -19.70 -8.45
N ASP A 182 -10.40 -18.98 -7.33
CA ASP A 182 -10.53 -19.63 -6.02
C ASP A 182 -11.86 -20.36 -5.90
N LEU A 183 -12.95 -19.78 -6.39
CA LEU A 183 -14.24 -20.48 -6.48
C LEU A 183 -14.24 -21.75 -7.32
N LYS A 184 -13.44 -21.79 -8.39
CA LYS A 184 -13.33 -23.00 -9.23
C LYS A 184 -12.60 -24.15 -8.54
N LYS A 185 -11.81 -23.87 -7.49
CA LYS A 185 -11.08 -24.89 -6.70
C LYS A 185 -11.94 -25.48 -5.59
N VAL A 186 -13.01 -24.80 -5.23
CA VAL A 186 -13.86 -25.18 -4.11
C VAL A 186 -14.97 -26.11 -4.62
N GLU A 187 -15.07 -27.30 -4.04
CA GLU A 187 -16.12 -28.26 -4.31
C GLU A 187 -17.39 -27.87 -3.52
N GLY A 188 -18.44 -27.53 -4.23
CA GLY A 188 -19.72 -27.14 -3.63
C GLY A 188 -20.91 -27.37 -4.57
N SER A 189 -22.13 -27.16 -4.08
CA SER A 189 -23.33 -27.26 -4.89
C SER A 189 -23.27 -26.30 -6.09
N ALA A 190 -23.52 -26.82 -7.29
CA ALA A 190 -23.44 -26.07 -8.55
C ALA A 190 -24.33 -24.81 -8.54
N ASP A 191 -25.49 -24.88 -7.87
CA ASP A 191 -26.43 -23.75 -7.78
C ASP A 191 -25.91 -22.63 -6.85
N VAL A 192 -25.26 -23.00 -5.73
CA VAL A 192 -24.64 -22.03 -4.81
C VAL A 192 -23.47 -21.32 -5.51
N LEU A 193 -22.63 -22.07 -6.20
CA LEU A 193 -21.51 -21.51 -6.97
C LEU A 193 -22.00 -20.56 -8.07
N LYS A 194 -23.06 -20.92 -8.81
CA LYS A 194 -23.66 -20.03 -9.81
C LYS A 194 -24.16 -18.71 -9.24
N LYS A 195 -24.88 -18.76 -8.13
CA LYS A 195 -25.36 -17.54 -7.43
C LYS A 195 -24.19 -16.68 -6.98
N LEU A 196 -23.18 -17.27 -6.38
CA LEU A 196 -21.97 -16.58 -5.90
C LEU A 196 -21.21 -15.89 -7.04
N LEU A 197 -21.07 -16.57 -8.19
CA LEU A 197 -20.47 -15.99 -9.40
C LEU A 197 -21.25 -14.76 -9.87
N GLN A 198 -22.58 -14.86 -9.93
CA GLN A 198 -23.43 -13.75 -10.34
C GLN A 198 -23.34 -12.56 -9.39
N ASP A 199 -23.27 -12.83 -8.09
CA ASP A 199 -23.19 -11.77 -7.08
C ASP A 199 -21.80 -11.07 -7.10
N ILE A 200 -20.71 -11.81 -7.30
CA ILE A 200 -19.38 -11.23 -7.51
C ILE A 200 -19.35 -10.37 -8.78
N GLU A 201 -20.00 -10.81 -9.87
CA GLU A 201 -20.06 -10.01 -11.09
C GLU A 201 -20.89 -8.73 -10.91
N LYS A 202 -22.01 -8.80 -10.21
CA LYS A 202 -22.81 -7.62 -9.86
C LYS A 202 -22.01 -6.65 -8.99
N THR A 203 -21.34 -7.17 -7.98
CA THR A 203 -20.49 -6.38 -7.09
C THR A 203 -19.36 -5.69 -7.87
N HIS A 204 -18.63 -6.44 -8.71
CA HIS A 204 -17.59 -5.86 -9.56
C HIS A 204 -18.13 -4.75 -10.48
N LYS A 205 -19.32 -4.95 -11.08
CA LYS A 205 -19.95 -3.94 -11.95
C LYS A 205 -20.26 -2.67 -11.15
N ASN A 206 -20.89 -2.80 -9.99
CA ASN A 206 -21.21 -1.67 -9.12
C ASN A 206 -19.97 -0.88 -8.70
N TYR A 207 -18.88 -1.57 -8.34
CA TYR A 207 -17.63 -0.89 -7.98
C TYR A 207 -16.94 -0.24 -9.18
N THR A 208 -17.01 -0.85 -10.36
CA THR A 208 -16.49 -0.24 -11.60
C THR A 208 -17.29 1.02 -11.97
N GLU A 209 -18.58 1.03 -11.76
CA GLU A 209 -19.42 2.23 -11.95
C GLU A 209 -19.05 3.34 -10.95
N LYS A 210 -18.84 2.99 -9.67
CA LYS A 210 -18.35 3.95 -8.65
C LYS A 210 -16.97 4.52 -9.00
N LEU A 211 -16.04 3.70 -9.51
CA LEU A 211 -14.73 4.16 -9.98
C LEU A 211 -14.85 5.13 -11.17
N THR A 212 -15.72 4.81 -12.15
CA THR A 212 -15.94 5.68 -13.32
C THR A 212 -16.62 6.99 -12.94
N HIS A 213 -17.54 6.96 -11.97
CA HIS A 213 -18.18 8.17 -11.44
C HIS A 213 -17.14 9.08 -10.75
N ALA A 214 -16.31 8.51 -9.86
CA ALA A 214 -15.24 9.24 -9.19
C ALA A 214 -14.23 9.84 -10.18
N TYR A 215 -13.90 9.11 -11.26
CA TYR A 215 -13.05 9.62 -12.34
C TYR A 215 -13.69 10.84 -13.03
N LYS A 216 -14.97 10.73 -13.45
CA LYS A 216 -15.69 11.83 -14.13
C LYS A 216 -15.80 13.07 -13.25
N GLU A 217 -16.08 12.90 -11.96
CA GLU A 217 -16.11 14.01 -11.00
C GLU A 217 -14.74 14.67 -10.83
N ALA A 218 -13.69 13.87 -10.76
CA ALA A 218 -12.33 14.36 -10.68
C ALA A 218 -11.92 15.13 -11.95
N GLU A 219 -12.27 14.62 -13.14
CA GLU A 219 -11.99 15.29 -14.43
C GLU A 219 -12.73 16.61 -14.53
N LYS A 220 -14.02 16.67 -14.12
CA LYS A 220 -14.80 17.92 -14.11
C LYS A 220 -14.18 18.97 -13.17
N SER A 221 -13.60 18.56 -12.07
CA SER A 221 -12.98 19.49 -11.11
C SER A 221 -11.61 20.03 -11.54
N LEU A 222 -10.95 19.40 -12.53
CA LEU A 222 -9.67 19.85 -13.08
C LEU A 222 -9.83 20.80 -14.29
N LYS A 223 -10.98 20.75 -14.96
CA LYS A 223 -11.34 21.69 -16.02
C LYS A 223 -11.66 23.04 -15.45
#